data_668023801f358bf8869d621a70f9dc75
#
_entry.id   668023801f358bf8869d621a70f9dc75
#
_cell.length_a   1.000
_cell.length_b   1.000
_cell.length_c   1.000
_cell.angle_alpha   90.00
_cell.angle_beta   90.00
_cell.angle_gamma   90.00
#
_symmetry.space_group_name_H-M   'P 1'
#
loop_
_entity.id
_entity.type
_entity.pdbx_description
1 polymer ?
#
loop_
_entity_poly.entity_id
_entity_poly.type
_entity_poly.pdbx_seq_one_letter_code
_entity_poly.pdbx_strand_id
1 'polypeptide(L)'
;MNLIPFPAGRVACDEHALLSIDDALGVALSQVAPLGGVEVVRLLRARGRVAARDVAAPVAMPFFANAAMDGFAVRAGDLAGALPVTLPIAGTVSAGMTRVPALAPGTVLKIFTGAALPAGADAVVAVEGARHDAASATFLQPARPGENVRAAGGEQPQGAVLLRRGTRIAPHHVGLLAANGIRRIEVVERPRVGVFSTGD
;
A
#
# COMPACT_ATOMS: atom_id res chain seq x y z
N MET A 1 21.39 -32.39 -18.74
CA MET A 1 22.25 -31.22 -18.56
C MET A 1 22.49 -30.69 -19.97
N ASN A 2 21.65 -29.73 -20.42
CA ASN A 2 21.79 -29.17 -21.78
C ASN A 2 22.79 -28.03 -21.70
N LEU A 3 23.98 -28.29 -22.23
CA LEU A 3 24.98 -27.27 -22.49
C LEU A 3 24.45 -26.41 -23.64
N ILE A 4 24.26 -25.13 -23.39
CA ILE A 4 24.01 -24.14 -24.45
C ILE A 4 25.31 -24.11 -25.27
N PRO A 5 25.30 -24.44 -26.58
CA PRO A 5 26.49 -24.36 -27.37
C PRO A 5 26.95 -22.90 -27.45
N PHE A 6 28.17 -22.65 -27.05
CA PHE A 6 28.85 -21.40 -27.35
C PHE A 6 28.90 -21.26 -28.87
N PRO A 7 28.53 -20.09 -29.43
CA PRO A 7 28.74 -19.90 -30.86
C PRO A 7 30.24 -20.00 -31.12
N ALA A 8 30.62 -20.98 -31.93
CA ALA A 8 32.01 -21.20 -32.36
C ALA A 8 32.42 -20.13 -33.39
N GLY A 9 32.50 -18.90 -32.95
CA GLY A 9 33.17 -17.81 -33.63
C GLY A 9 34.46 -17.53 -32.89
N ARG A 10 35.59 -17.99 -33.43
CA ARG A 10 36.90 -17.48 -32.99
C ARG A 10 36.88 -15.98 -33.22
N VAL A 11 36.75 -15.20 -32.16
CA VAL A 11 37.25 -13.82 -32.16
C VAL A 11 38.77 -14.00 -32.25
N ALA A 12 39.34 -13.81 -33.43
CA ALA A 12 40.76 -13.67 -33.56
C ALA A 12 41.12 -12.46 -32.68
N CYS A 13 41.85 -12.69 -31.60
CA CYS A 13 42.49 -11.63 -30.85
C CYS A 13 43.55 -11.04 -31.78
N ASP A 14 43.19 -9.99 -32.50
CA ASP A 14 44.16 -9.13 -33.17
C ASP A 14 44.88 -8.43 -32.04
N GLU A 15 46.18 -8.70 -31.86
CA GLU A 15 47.00 -8.24 -30.74
C GLU A 15 47.09 -6.69 -30.62
N HIS A 16 46.42 -5.96 -31.52
CA HIS A 16 46.53 -4.49 -31.60
C HIS A 16 45.18 -3.72 -31.44
N ALA A 17 44.07 -4.38 -31.25
CA ALA A 17 42.79 -3.71 -31.05
C ALA A 17 42.24 -3.99 -29.65
N LEU A 18 42.72 -3.29 -28.65
CA LEU A 18 42.10 -3.27 -27.33
C LEU A 18 40.73 -2.56 -27.44
N LEU A 19 39.69 -3.25 -27.10
CA LEU A 19 38.33 -2.64 -26.97
C LEU A 19 38.38 -1.65 -25.82
N SER A 20 37.70 -0.51 -25.99
CA SER A 20 37.37 0.33 -24.85
C SER A 20 36.48 -0.44 -23.86
N ILE A 21 36.43 0.00 -22.58
CA ILE A 21 35.58 -0.63 -21.58
C ILE A 21 34.10 -0.58 -22.01
N ASP A 22 33.67 0.52 -22.60
CA ASP A 22 32.31 0.72 -23.07
C ASP A 22 31.96 -0.20 -24.25
N ASP A 23 32.89 -0.38 -25.20
CA ASP A 23 32.70 -1.30 -26.33
C ASP A 23 32.68 -2.75 -25.85
N ALA A 24 33.53 -3.15 -24.93
CA ALA A 24 33.55 -4.48 -24.33
C ALA A 24 32.28 -4.76 -23.58
N LEU A 25 31.76 -3.78 -22.80
CA LEU A 25 30.51 -3.86 -22.12
C LEU A 25 29.33 -3.98 -23.11
N GLY A 26 29.34 -3.19 -24.18
CA GLY A 26 28.36 -3.25 -25.26
C GLY A 26 28.26 -4.65 -25.89
N VAL A 27 29.43 -5.23 -26.24
CA VAL A 27 29.52 -6.60 -26.77
C VAL A 27 28.98 -7.62 -25.76
N ALA A 28 29.41 -7.53 -24.50
CA ALA A 28 28.93 -8.46 -23.46
C ALA A 28 27.40 -8.37 -23.28
N LEU A 29 26.85 -7.17 -23.21
CA LEU A 29 25.40 -6.96 -23.03
C LEU A 29 24.59 -7.40 -24.25
N SER A 30 25.13 -7.30 -25.45
CA SER A 30 24.46 -7.79 -26.67
C SER A 30 24.25 -9.30 -26.71
N GLN A 31 25.07 -10.05 -25.96
CA GLN A 31 24.98 -11.52 -25.83
C GLN A 31 24.06 -11.98 -24.68
N VAL A 32 23.58 -11.06 -23.86
CA VAL A 32 22.73 -11.38 -22.70
C VAL A 32 21.28 -11.08 -23.02
N ALA A 33 20.43 -12.10 -22.95
CA ALA A 33 18.98 -11.94 -23.01
C ALA A 33 18.38 -11.94 -21.60
N PRO A 34 17.33 -11.15 -21.33
CA PRO A 34 16.60 -11.22 -20.09
C PRO A 34 16.08 -12.64 -19.84
N LEU A 35 16.14 -13.11 -18.58
CA LEU A 35 15.56 -14.38 -18.20
C LEU A 35 14.04 -14.36 -18.40
N GLY A 36 13.50 -15.32 -19.14
CA GLY A 36 12.06 -15.45 -19.40
C GLY A 36 11.32 -16.34 -18.41
N GLY A 37 12.04 -17.11 -17.59
CA GLY A 37 11.44 -18.03 -16.63
C GLY A 37 10.79 -17.30 -15.46
N VAL A 38 9.61 -17.78 -15.03
CA VAL A 38 8.81 -17.23 -13.93
C VAL A 38 8.52 -18.33 -12.92
N GLU A 39 8.71 -18.04 -11.65
CA GLU A 39 8.34 -18.92 -10.55
C GLU A 39 7.44 -18.20 -9.51
N VAL A 40 6.57 -18.96 -8.86
CA VAL A 40 5.73 -18.45 -7.77
C VAL A 40 6.37 -18.77 -6.44
N VAL A 41 6.73 -17.74 -5.68
CA VAL A 41 7.36 -17.90 -4.37
C VAL A 41 6.47 -17.38 -3.24
N ARG A 42 6.69 -17.88 -2.01
CA ARG A 42 6.10 -17.27 -0.82
C ARG A 42 6.67 -15.85 -0.65
N LEU A 43 5.83 -14.90 -0.27
CA LEU A 43 6.20 -13.48 -0.16
C LEU A 43 7.48 -13.25 0.66
N LEU A 44 7.63 -13.94 1.80
CA LEU A 44 8.84 -13.81 2.64
C LEU A 44 10.13 -14.29 1.96
N ARG A 45 10.04 -15.12 0.91
CA ARG A 45 11.18 -15.57 0.08
C ARG A 45 11.40 -14.72 -1.16
N ALA A 46 10.56 -13.71 -1.37
CA ALA A 46 10.65 -12.84 -2.54
C ALA A 46 11.69 -11.73 -2.40
N ARG A 47 12.17 -11.43 -1.17
CA ARG A 47 13.20 -10.41 -0.95
C ARG A 47 14.43 -10.67 -1.85
N GLY A 48 14.86 -9.62 -2.55
CA GLY A 48 16.01 -9.66 -3.46
C GLY A 48 15.72 -10.32 -4.82
N ARG A 49 14.51 -10.87 -5.02
CA ARG A 49 14.05 -11.37 -6.33
C ARG A 49 13.54 -10.20 -7.17
N VAL A 50 13.27 -10.45 -8.44
CA VAL A 50 12.72 -9.47 -9.39
C VAL A 50 11.28 -9.84 -9.69
N ALA A 51 10.36 -8.88 -9.59
CA ALA A 51 8.95 -9.08 -9.91
C ALA A 51 8.77 -9.42 -11.40
N ALA A 52 8.05 -10.51 -11.67
CA ALA A 52 7.82 -10.98 -13.05
C ALA A 52 6.66 -10.23 -13.72
N ARG A 53 5.74 -9.68 -12.94
CA ARG A 53 4.56 -8.91 -13.38
C ARG A 53 4.28 -7.74 -12.46
N ASP A 54 3.45 -6.81 -12.94
CA ASP A 54 2.86 -5.80 -12.07
C ASP A 54 1.96 -6.47 -11.04
N VAL A 55 2.01 -5.97 -9.80
CA VAL A 55 1.17 -6.43 -8.69
C VAL A 55 0.24 -5.30 -8.32
N ALA A 56 -1.05 -5.50 -8.53
CA ALA A 56 -2.08 -4.53 -8.19
C ALA A 56 -2.65 -4.79 -6.78
N ALA A 57 -3.13 -3.73 -6.15
CA ALA A 57 -3.82 -3.79 -4.87
C ALA A 57 -5.13 -4.59 -5.00
N PRO A 58 -5.29 -5.71 -4.28
CA PRO A 58 -6.52 -6.49 -4.34
C PRO A 58 -7.70 -5.81 -3.63
N VAL A 59 -7.40 -4.86 -2.75
CA VAL A 59 -8.37 -4.13 -1.93
C VAL A 59 -7.96 -2.67 -1.79
N ALA A 60 -8.94 -1.81 -1.49
CA ALA A 60 -8.69 -0.41 -1.15
C ALA A 60 -8.12 -0.28 0.28
N MET A 61 -7.32 0.75 0.55
CA MET A 61 -6.86 1.08 1.90
C MET A 61 -7.10 2.57 2.19
N PRO A 62 -7.66 2.93 3.36
CA PRO A 62 -8.30 2.02 4.32
C PRO A 62 -9.52 1.31 3.71
N PHE A 63 -9.91 0.15 4.26
CA PHE A 63 -11.02 -0.67 3.74
C PHE A 63 -12.40 0.00 3.87
N PHE A 64 -12.52 0.95 4.79
CA PHE A 64 -13.74 1.68 5.12
C PHE A 64 -13.41 3.10 5.53
N ALA A 65 -14.38 4.02 5.41
CA ALA A 65 -14.24 5.35 5.95
C ALA A 65 -14.06 5.29 7.46
N ASN A 66 -13.07 6.02 8.01
CA ASN A 66 -12.75 6.01 9.42
C ASN A 66 -12.39 7.39 9.96
N ALA A 67 -12.46 7.53 11.28
CA ALA A 67 -12.09 8.75 11.96
C ALA A 67 -10.58 9.03 11.86
N ALA A 68 -10.22 10.23 11.45
CA ALA A 68 -8.83 10.68 11.43
C ALA A 68 -8.32 11.14 12.81
N MET A 69 -9.23 11.44 13.72
CA MET A 69 -8.98 11.99 15.06
C MET A 69 -9.95 11.41 16.09
N ASP A 70 -9.59 11.49 17.37
CA ASP A 70 -10.51 11.24 18.47
C ASP A 70 -11.50 12.38 18.58
N GLY A 71 -12.79 12.08 18.80
CA GLY A 71 -13.81 13.10 18.86
C GLY A 71 -15.22 12.56 18.83
N PHE A 72 -16.07 13.22 18.07
CA PHE A 72 -17.49 12.92 17.94
C PHE A 72 -17.88 12.75 16.49
N ALA A 73 -18.41 11.59 16.14
CA ALA A 73 -19.05 11.34 14.85
C ALA A 73 -20.40 12.09 14.84
N VAL A 74 -20.59 12.93 13.85
CA VAL A 74 -21.73 13.85 13.75
C VAL A 74 -22.34 13.76 12.34
N ARG A 75 -23.56 14.25 12.22
CA ARG A 75 -24.14 14.70 10.96
C ARG A 75 -23.88 16.20 10.84
N ALA A 76 -23.14 16.63 9.85
CA ALA A 76 -22.81 18.04 9.67
C ALA A 76 -24.06 18.93 9.61
N GLY A 77 -25.17 18.40 9.03
CA GLY A 77 -26.46 19.08 8.99
C GLY A 77 -27.05 19.38 10.36
N ASP A 78 -26.79 18.55 11.38
CA ASP A 78 -27.29 18.78 12.74
C ASP A 78 -26.55 19.95 13.45
N LEU A 79 -25.40 20.37 12.91
CA LEU A 79 -24.59 21.50 13.39
C LEU A 79 -24.66 22.75 12.48
N ALA A 80 -25.52 22.75 11.47
CA ALA A 80 -25.65 23.84 10.50
C ALA A 80 -26.53 25.02 10.99
N GLY A 81 -27.19 24.86 12.14
CA GLY A 81 -28.11 25.86 12.69
C GLY A 81 -27.45 26.89 13.58
N ALA A 82 -28.26 27.49 14.47
CA ALA A 82 -27.75 28.45 15.47
C ALA A 82 -26.82 27.72 16.47
N LEU A 83 -25.64 28.26 16.64
CA LEU A 83 -24.62 27.76 17.58
C LEU A 83 -24.61 28.60 18.88
N PRO A 84 -24.27 28.01 20.04
CA PRO A 84 -23.83 26.61 20.21
C PRO A 84 -24.96 25.57 20.15
N VAL A 85 -24.65 24.35 19.67
CA VAL A 85 -25.58 23.21 19.65
C VAL A 85 -25.10 22.16 20.64
N THR A 86 -26.00 21.67 21.50
CA THR A 86 -25.74 20.57 22.42
C THR A 86 -26.52 19.33 21.97
N LEU A 87 -25.81 18.23 21.77
CA LEU A 87 -26.38 16.94 21.33
C LEU A 87 -26.03 15.83 22.32
N PRO A 88 -26.96 14.89 22.58
CA PRO A 88 -26.72 13.75 23.45
C PRO A 88 -25.72 12.78 22.82
N ILE A 89 -24.83 12.22 23.65
CA ILE A 89 -23.89 11.16 23.26
C ILE A 89 -24.61 9.81 23.34
N ALA A 90 -24.94 9.23 22.19
CA ALA A 90 -25.70 7.97 22.10
C ALA A 90 -24.85 6.72 22.30
N GLY A 91 -23.53 6.84 22.38
CA GLY A 91 -22.61 5.72 22.58
C GLY A 91 -21.20 6.02 22.16
N THR A 92 -20.38 4.97 22.05
CA THR A 92 -18.95 5.07 21.72
C THR A 92 -18.57 4.07 20.64
N VAL A 93 -17.72 4.49 19.70
CA VAL A 93 -17.17 3.66 18.60
C VAL A 93 -15.67 3.59 18.73
N SER A 94 -15.14 2.39 18.91
CA SER A 94 -13.72 2.12 19.04
C SER A 94 -13.16 1.43 17.79
N ALA A 95 -11.87 1.62 17.53
CA ALA A 95 -11.17 0.88 16.48
C ALA A 95 -11.29 -0.64 16.72
N GLY A 96 -11.52 -1.40 15.64
CA GLY A 96 -11.70 -2.85 15.72
C GLY A 96 -13.12 -3.31 16.14
N MET A 97 -14.06 -2.39 16.39
CA MET A 97 -15.44 -2.75 16.65
C MET A 97 -16.06 -3.41 15.42
N THR A 98 -16.63 -4.62 15.59
CA THR A 98 -17.21 -5.41 14.47
C THR A 98 -18.65 -5.00 14.15
N ARG A 99 -19.35 -4.39 15.09
CA ARG A 99 -20.72 -3.88 14.94
C ARG A 99 -20.75 -2.41 15.35
N VAL A 100 -20.68 -1.53 14.36
CA VAL A 100 -20.76 -0.09 14.57
C VAL A 100 -22.23 0.33 14.59
N PRO A 101 -22.72 0.99 15.66
CA PRO A 101 -24.09 1.48 15.68
C PRO A 101 -24.31 2.57 14.64
N ALA A 102 -25.49 2.66 14.07
CA ALA A 102 -25.87 3.78 13.22
C ALA A 102 -26.08 5.03 14.07
N LEU A 103 -25.69 6.19 13.52
CA LEU A 103 -25.93 7.50 14.15
C LEU A 103 -27.36 7.96 13.87
N ALA A 104 -28.14 8.14 14.91
CA ALA A 104 -29.47 8.73 14.80
C ALA A 104 -29.40 10.26 14.62
N PRO A 105 -30.32 10.90 13.89
CA PRO A 105 -30.42 12.36 13.81
C PRO A 105 -30.51 12.99 15.18
N GLY A 106 -29.89 14.16 15.38
CA GLY A 106 -29.89 14.89 16.64
C GLY A 106 -29.12 14.21 17.77
N THR A 107 -28.24 13.24 17.46
CA THR A 107 -27.32 12.60 18.41
C THR A 107 -25.89 12.61 17.91
N VAL A 108 -24.93 12.27 18.77
CA VAL A 108 -23.53 12.05 18.41
C VAL A 108 -23.03 10.73 18.99
N LEU A 109 -21.99 10.18 18.37
CA LEU A 109 -21.26 9.03 18.90
C LEU A 109 -19.82 9.45 19.18
N LYS A 110 -19.33 9.21 20.41
CA LYS A 110 -17.92 9.36 20.69
C LYS A 110 -17.15 8.37 19.83
N ILE A 111 -16.10 8.84 19.12
CA ILE A 111 -15.35 8.00 18.17
C ILE A 111 -13.86 8.16 18.39
N PHE A 112 -13.12 7.08 18.25
CA PHE A 112 -11.67 7.08 18.36
C PHE A 112 -11.01 6.93 16.99
N THR A 113 -9.81 7.47 16.87
CA THR A 113 -8.98 7.41 15.65
C THR A 113 -8.91 6.00 15.08
N GLY A 114 -9.13 5.87 13.78
CA GLY A 114 -9.15 4.59 13.07
C GLY A 114 -10.43 3.77 13.23
N ALA A 115 -11.39 4.20 14.06
CA ALA A 115 -12.69 3.56 14.16
C ALA A 115 -13.53 3.83 12.91
N ALA A 116 -14.30 2.84 12.47
CA ALA A 116 -15.16 2.97 11.30
C ALA A 116 -16.21 4.07 11.52
N LEU A 117 -16.41 4.92 10.51
CA LEU A 117 -17.43 5.96 10.55
C LEU A 117 -18.82 5.34 10.61
N PRO A 118 -19.64 5.68 11.61
CA PRO A 118 -21.00 5.16 11.73
C PRO A 118 -21.85 5.49 10.51
N ALA A 119 -22.73 4.58 10.12
CA ALA A 119 -23.75 4.88 9.14
C ALA A 119 -24.61 6.06 9.64
N GLY A 120 -24.85 7.06 8.78
CA GLY A 120 -25.54 8.29 9.13
C GLY A 120 -24.66 9.44 9.60
N ALA A 121 -23.38 9.18 9.98
CA ALA A 121 -22.39 10.22 10.19
C ALA A 121 -21.72 10.60 8.88
N ASP A 122 -21.38 11.87 8.72
CA ASP A 122 -20.64 12.38 7.56
C ASP A 122 -19.43 13.25 7.94
N ALA A 123 -19.21 13.50 9.25
CA ALA A 123 -18.06 14.23 9.77
C ALA A 123 -17.63 13.73 11.15
N VAL A 124 -16.43 14.09 11.56
CA VAL A 124 -15.91 13.92 12.92
C VAL A 124 -15.44 15.26 13.43
N VAL A 125 -16.01 15.74 14.54
CA VAL A 125 -15.50 16.91 15.26
C VAL A 125 -14.49 16.42 16.28
N ALA A 126 -13.26 16.97 16.24
CA ALA A 126 -12.22 16.64 17.20
C ALA A 126 -12.68 16.91 18.64
N VAL A 127 -12.19 16.15 19.62
CA VAL A 127 -12.60 16.28 21.02
C VAL A 127 -12.33 17.69 21.55
N GLU A 128 -11.27 18.34 21.08
CA GLU A 128 -10.89 19.71 21.44
C GLU A 128 -11.85 20.77 20.88
N GLY A 129 -12.61 20.41 19.83
CA GLY A 129 -13.60 21.28 19.18
C GLY A 129 -14.98 21.29 19.88
N ALA A 130 -15.14 20.49 20.93
CA ALA A 130 -16.40 20.38 21.66
C ALA A 130 -16.20 20.49 23.18
N ARG A 131 -17.16 21.07 23.86
CA ARG A 131 -17.28 20.94 25.32
C ARG A 131 -18.17 19.74 25.59
N HIS A 132 -17.76 18.83 26.45
CA HIS A 132 -18.54 17.61 26.68
C HIS A 132 -18.46 17.13 28.12
N ASP A 133 -19.48 16.35 28.49
CA ASP A 133 -19.52 15.52 29.69
C ASP A 133 -19.75 14.06 29.31
N ALA A 134 -20.25 13.24 30.24
CA ALA A 134 -20.54 11.84 29.96
C ALA A 134 -21.79 11.64 29.09
N ALA A 135 -22.71 12.59 29.06
CA ALA A 135 -24.04 12.46 28.47
C ALA A 135 -24.20 13.28 27.19
N SER A 136 -23.46 14.38 27.05
CA SER A 136 -23.67 15.36 25.97
C SER A 136 -22.39 16.00 25.47
N ALA A 137 -22.44 16.49 24.23
CA ALA A 137 -21.38 17.30 23.63
C ALA A 137 -21.98 18.59 23.06
N THR A 138 -21.32 19.71 23.35
CA THR A 138 -21.69 21.08 22.90
C THR A 138 -20.68 21.56 21.86
N PHE A 139 -21.15 21.86 20.67
CA PHE A 139 -20.37 22.30 19.53
C PHE A 139 -20.50 23.83 19.37
N LEU A 140 -19.36 24.49 19.22
CA LEU A 140 -19.27 25.93 19.09
C LEU A 140 -19.11 26.40 17.64
N GLN A 141 -18.85 25.46 16.73
CA GLN A 141 -18.64 25.70 15.32
C GLN A 141 -19.39 24.67 14.47
N PRO A 142 -19.79 25.00 13.24
CA PRO A 142 -20.39 24.03 12.34
C PRO A 142 -19.32 23.02 11.89
N ALA A 143 -19.73 21.81 11.58
CA ALA A 143 -18.89 20.81 10.92
C ALA A 143 -19.14 20.81 9.41
N ARG A 144 -18.15 20.39 8.65
CA ARG A 144 -18.25 20.21 7.19
C ARG A 144 -18.33 18.71 6.86
N PRO A 145 -19.17 18.30 5.90
CA PRO A 145 -19.13 16.93 5.42
C PRO A 145 -17.72 16.51 5.00
N GLY A 146 -17.27 15.33 5.45
CA GLY A 146 -15.92 14.81 5.24
C GLY A 146 -14.86 15.33 6.21
N GLU A 147 -15.18 16.25 7.11
CA GLU A 147 -14.22 16.79 8.07
C GLU A 147 -13.71 15.69 9.00
N ASN A 148 -12.36 15.58 9.13
CA ASN A 148 -11.66 14.56 9.91
C ASN A 148 -12.08 13.09 9.59
N VAL A 149 -12.51 12.83 8.36
CA VAL A 149 -12.85 11.50 7.86
C VAL A 149 -11.82 11.07 6.81
N ARG A 150 -11.17 9.94 7.03
CA ARG A 150 -10.38 9.27 6.00
C ARG A 150 -11.32 8.43 5.15
N ALA A 151 -11.46 8.76 3.88
CA ALA A 151 -12.30 8.02 2.96
C ALA A 151 -11.76 6.59 2.72
N ALA A 152 -12.65 5.64 2.45
CA ALA A 152 -12.25 4.33 1.97
C ALA A 152 -11.42 4.47 0.68
N GLY A 153 -10.26 3.80 0.63
CA GLY A 153 -9.35 3.88 -0.51
C GLY A 153 -8.58 5.20 -0.65
N GLY A 154 -8.70 6.12 0.32
CA GLY A 154 -8.05 7.42 0.24
C GLY A 154 -6.52 7.37 0.23
N GLU A 155 -5.92 6.35 0.84
CA GLU A 155 -4.47 6.12 0.81
C GLU A 155 -4.05 5.27 -0.40
N GLN A 156 -4.84 4.26 -0.72
CA GLN A 156 -4.57 3.33 -1.81
C GLN A 156 -5.88 2.81 -2.40
N PRO A 157 -6.28 3.20 -3.61
CA PRO A 157 -7.45 2.62 -4.25
C PRO A 157 -7.21 1.16 -4.66
N GLN A 158 -8.28 0.37 -4.72
CA GLN A 158 -8.23 -0.96 -5.31
C GLN A 158 -7.73 -0.89 -6.75
N GLY A 159 -6.88 -1.84 -7.16
CA GLY A 159 -6.26 -1.85 -8.48
C GLY A 159 -5.01 -0.96 -8.63
N ALA A 160 -4.65 -0.16 -7.62
CA ALA A 160 -3.39 0.60 -7.66
C ALA A 160 -2.19 -0.34 -7.80
N VAL A 161 -1.22 0.04 -8.63
CA VAL A 161 0.01 -0.75 -8.81
C VAL A 161 0.91 -0.60 -7.59
N LEU A 162 1.05 -1.69 -6.82
CA LEU A 162 1.91 -1.78 -5.63
C LEU A 162 3.37 -2.04 -5.98
N LEU A 163 3.60 -2.80 -7.04
CA LEU A 163 4.92 -3.21 -7.49
C LEU A 163 4.91 -3.39 -9.00
N ARG A 164 5.85 -2.77 -9.69
CA ARG A 164 5.98 -2.91 -11.15
C ARG A 164 6.82 -4.12 -11.52
N ARG A 165 6.53 -4.73 -12.67
CA ARG A 165 7.39 -5.71 -13.32
C ARG A 165 8.83 -5.19 -13.41
N GLY A 166 9.81 -6.07 -13.20
CA GLY A 166 11.23 -5.73 -13.25
C GLY A 166 11.78 -5.09 -11.97
N THR A 167 10.93 -4.76 -11.00
CA THR A 167 11.37 -4.20 -9.71
C THR A 167 12.05 -5.26 -8.85
N ARG A 168 13.25 -4.97 -8.33
CA ARG A 168 13.89 -5.78 -7.30
C ARG A 168 13.18 -5.59 -5.96
N ILE A 169 12.66 -6.68 -5.42
CA ILE A 169 11.82 -6.68 -4.21
C ILE A 169 12.66 -6.41 -2.97
N ALA A 170 12.46 -5.23 -2.38
CA ALA A 170 13.08 -4.79 -1.14
C ALA A 170 12.20 -5.10 0.08
N PRO A 171 12.70 -5.00 1.32
CA PRO A 171 11.93 -5.28 2.54
C PRO A 171 10.62 -4.49 2.65
N HIS A 172 10.61 -3.20 2.29
CA HIS A 172 9.41 -2.37 2.33
C HIS A 172 8.34 -2.84 1.33
N HIS A 173 8.74 -3.36 0.15
CA HIS A 173 7.81 -3.99 -0.79
C HIS A 173 7.16 -5.23 -0.17
N VAL A 174 7.92 -6.06 0.56
CA VAL A 174 7.36 -7.23 1.27
C VAL A 174 6.32 -6.78 2.31
N GLY A 175 6.61 -5.71 3.07
CA GLY A 175 5.67 -5.13 4.03
C GLY A 175 4.38 -4.63 3.36
N LEU A 176 4.51 -3.85 2.28
CA LEU A 176 3.39 -3.33 1.50
C LEU A 176 2.50 -4.46 0.95
N LEU A 177 3.10 -5.47 0.34
CA LEU A 177 2.38 -6.62 -0.24
C LEU A 177 1.71 -7.46 0.86
N ALA A 178 2.37 -7.64 2.02
CA ALA A 178 1.80 -8.34 3.17
C ALA A 178 0.58 -7.61 3.75
N ALA A 179 0.66 -6.28 3.89
CA ALA A 179 -0.45 -5.44 4.34
C ALA A 179 -1.68 -5.57 3.41
N ASN A 180 -1.45 -5.83 2.12
CA ASN A 180 -2.48 -6.10 1.12
C ASN A 180 -2.93 -7.57 1.08
N GLY A 181 -2.50 -8.43 2.02
CA GLY A 181 -2.88 -9.83 2.10
C GLY A 181 -2.24 -10.74 1.04
N ILE A 182 -1.25 -10.24 0.29
CA ILE A 182 -0.56 -11.00 -0.76
C ILE A 182 0.43 -11.96 -0.12
N ARG A 183 0.18 -13.26 -0.26
CA ARG A 183 1.00 -14.32 0.36
C ARG A 183 2.03 -14.92 -0.58
N ARG A 184 1.80 -14.82 -1.87
CA ARG A 184 2.65 -15.36 -2.95
C ARG A 184 2.78 -14.32 -4.04
N ILE A 185 3.91 -14.36 -4.76
CA ILE A 185 4.22 -13.44 -5.84
C ILE A 185 4.98 -14.17 -6.96
N GLU A 186 4.72 -13.78 -8.18
CA GLU A 186 5.48 -14.22 -9.35
C GLU A 186 6.77 -13.42 -9.45
N VAL A 187 7.88 -14.13 -9.56
CA VAL A 187 9.21 -13.55 -9.67
C VAL A 187 9.96 -14.18 -10.84
N VAL A 188 10.90 -13.44 -11.40
CA VAL A 188 11.81 -13.97 -12.41
C VAL A 188 12.68 -15.07 -11.79
N GLU A 189 12.91 -16.15 -12.49
CA GLU A 189 13.80 -17.24 -12.08
C GLU A 189 15.21 -16.71 -11.79
N ARG A 190 15.96 -17.43 -10.95
CA ARG A 190 17.35 -17.10 -10.70
C ARG A 190 18.21 -17.54 -11.86
N PRO A 191 19.22 -16.74 -12.28
CA PRO A 191 20.17 -17.18 -13.27
C PRO A 191 20.97 -18.40 -12.77
N ARG A 192 21.29 -19.29 -13.66
CA ARG A 192 22.31 -20.33 -13.41
C ARG A 192 23.64 -19.76 -13.84
N VAL A 193 24.57 -19.68 -12.92
CA VAL A 193 25.91 -19.15 -13.16
C VAL A 193 26.91 -20.28 -13.11
N GLY A 194 27.65 -20.48 -14.20
CA GLY A 194 28.84 -21.34 -14.24
C GLY A 194 30.08 -20.48 -13.94
N VAL A 195 30.92 -20.96 -13.05
CA VAL A 195 32.21 -20.31 -12.76
C VAL A 195 33.30 -21.28 -13.19
N PHE A 196 34.21 -20.79 -14.03
CA PHE A 196 35.36 -21.54 -14.50
C PHE A 196 36.62 -20.81 -14.07
N SER A 197 37.61 -21.55 -13.62
CA SER A 197 38.95 -21.06 -13.38
C SER A 197 39.85 -21.50 -14.52
N THR A 198 40.64 -20.61 -15.09
CA THR A 198 41.66 -20.91 -16.09
C THR A 198 43.01 -20.53 -15.47
N GLY A 199 43.92 -21.48 -15.46
CA GLY A 199 45.27 -21.30 -14.92
C GLY A 199 45.83 -22.65 -14.46
N ASP A 200 47.12 -22.82 -14.53
CA ASP A 200 47.86 -24.00 -14.10
C ASP A 200 47.83 -24.17 -12.58
#